data_77bf0286c33e7d7aef31e9fcee94f3f0
#
_entry.id   77bf0286c33e7d7aef31e9fcee94f3f0
#
_cell.length_a   1.000
_cell.length_b   1.000
_cell.length_c   1.000
_cell.angle_alpha   90.00
_cell.angle_beta   90.00
_cell.angle_gamma   90.00
#
_symmetry.space_group_name_H-M   'P 1'
#
loop_
_entity.id
_entity.type
_entity.pdbx_description
1 polymer ?
#
loop_
_entity_poly.entity_id
_entity_poly.type
_entity_poly.pdbx_seq_one_letter_code
_entity_poly.pdbx_strand_id
1 'polypeptide(L)'
;MRPWMLGPLGATTVLSMAGAPTESWGPLRNGGQWAIGAALGLYFTPEVSALVGSLWWAIVVGIGWALLLGWGFGAWLYRLHAPRMHGVPAPMLRATSYFAGAIGAASEMTLLSERENARTDLVAASHSLRLLIVTVTIPFALQWSGLHGLDILPPTLRVVS
;
A
#
# COMPACT_ATOMS: atom_id res chain seq x y z
N MET A 1 12.43 -14.59 -9.47
CA MET A 1 11.05 -14.34 -9.00
C MET A 1 10.35 -15.68 -8.86
N ARG A 2 9.71 -15.94 -7.73
CA ARG A 2 9.05 -17.23 -7.47
C ARG A 2 7.65 -17.21 -8.08
N PRO A 3 7.35 -18.03 -9.10
CA PRO A 3 6.13 -17.90 -9.93
C PRO A 3 4.83 -18.33 -9.24
N TRP A 4 4.89 -18.90 -8.06
CA TRP A 4 3.72 -19.43 -7.37
C TRP A 4 2.77 -18.37 -6.76
N MET A 5 3.20 -17.12 -6.64
CA MET A 5 2.28 -16.04 -6.27
C MET A 5 1.36 -15.62 -7.44
N LEU A 6 1.78 -15.86 -8.67
CA LEU A 6 0.99 -15.52 -9.86
C LEU A 6 -0.16 -16.51 -10.10
N GLY A 7 0.00 -17.77 -9.67
CA GLY A 7 -1.02 -18.81 -9.81
C GLY A 7 -2.33 -18.48 -9.09
N PRO A 8 -2.31 -18.26 -7.76
CA PRO A 8 -3.51 -17.88 -7.02
C PRO A 8 -4.13 -16.56 -7.50
N LEU A 9 -3.30 -15.58 -7.86
CA LEU A 9 -3.77 -14.28 -8.37
C LEU A 9 -4.49 -14.45 -9.73
N GLY A 10 -3.93 -15.23 -10.64
CA GLY A 10 -4.55 -15.54 -11.92
C GLY A 10 -5.84 -16.33 -11.75
N ALA A 11 -5.84 -17.35 -10.88
CA ALA A 11 -7.02 -18.16 -10.61
C ALA A 11 -8.16 -17.34 -10.00
N THR A 12 -7.89 -16.49 -9.02
CA THR A 12 -8.91 -15.61 -8.42
C THR A 12 -9.45 -14.58 -9.40
N THR A 13 -8.60 -14.05 -10.29
CA THR A 13 -9.04 -13.12 -11.33
C THR A 13 -9.98 -13.79 -12.31
N VAL A 14 -9.64 -14.99 -12.80
CA VAL A 14 -10.49 -15.77 -13.73
C VAL A 14 -11.81 -16.15 -13.07
N LEU A 15 -11.79 -16.61 -11.81
CA LEU A 15 -13.00 -16.95 -11.07
C LEU A 15 -13.89 -15.73 -10.84
N SER A 16 -13.32 -14.58 -10.52
CA SER A 16 -14.05 -13.33 -10.36
C SER A 16 -14.69 -12.87 -11.68
N MET A 17 -13.97 -12.99 -12.80
CA MET A 17 -14.53 -12.69 -14.13
C MET A 17 -15.62 -13.68 -14.56
N ALA A 18 -15.58 -14.93 -14.08
CA ALA A 18 -16.61 -15.94 -14.28
C ALA A 18 -17.85 -15.75 -13.38
N GLY A 19 -17.88 -14.69 -12.57
CA GLY A 19 -19.01 -14.38 -11.69
C GLY A 19 -19.09 -15.23 -10.43
N ALA A 20 -18.03 -15.96 -10.08
CA ALA A 20 -17.99 -16.71 -8.83
C ALA A 20 -17.86 -15.73 -7.64
N PRO A 21 -18.59 -15.95 -6.52
CA PRO A 21 -18.44 -15.14 -5.32
C PRO A 21 -17.04 -15.36 -4.72
N THR A 22 -16.12 -14.43 -5.00
CA THR A 22 -14.74 -14.47 -4.51
C THR A 22 -14.61 -13.65 -3.22
N GLU A 23 -15.60 -13.73 -2.33
CA GLU A 23 -15.51 -13.10 -1.03
C GLU A 23 -14.50 -13.84 -0.15
N SER A 24 -13.54 -13.11 0.39
CA SER A 24 -12.60 -13.70 1.34
C SER A 24 -13.30 -13.94 2.68
N TRP A 25 -13.22 -15.17 3.17
CA TRP A 25 -13.72 -15.50 4.50
C TRP A 25 -12.99 -14.68 5.56
N GLY A 26 -13.71 -13.76 6.23
CA GLY A 26 -13.13 -12.79 7.18
C GLY A 26 -12.22 -13.40 8.25
N PRO A 27 -12.62 -14.51 8.91
CA PRO A 27 -11.75 -15.19 9.90
C PRO A 27 -10.42 -15.68 9.33
N LEU A 28 -10.41 -16.21 8.10
CA LEU A 28 -9.19 -16.69 7.45
C LEU A 28 -8.26 -15.53 7.09
N ARG A 29 -8.82 -14.41 6.59
CA ARG A 29 -8.08 -13.18 6.33
C ARG A 29 -7.44 -12.64 7.60
N ASN A 30 -8.20 -12.57 8.69
CA ASN A 30 -7.70 -12.10 9.98
C ASN A 30 -6.61 -13.05 10.51
N GLY A 31 -6.79 -14.37 10.41
CA GLY A 31 -5.78 -15.36 10.77
C GLY A 31 -4.47 -15.18 10.00
N GLY A 32 -4.56 -14.91 8.69
CA GLY A 32 -3.39 -14.58 7.86
C GLY A 32 -2.68 -13.29 8.32
N GLN A 33 -3.44 -12.26 8.65
CA GLN A 33 -2.87 -11.02 9.19
C GLN A 33 -2.19 -11.22 10.55
N TRP A 34 -2.78 -12.02 11.44
CA TRP A 34 -2.17 -12.41 12.71
C TRP A 34 -0.86 -13.17 12.52
N ALA A 35 -0.84 -14.12 11.60
CA ALA A 35 0.38 -14.89 11.31
C ALA A 35 1.50 -13.99 10.76
N ILE A 36 1.18 -13.08 9.86
CA ILE A 36 2.14 -12.10 9.33
C ILE A 36 2.62 -11.16 10.44
N GLY A 37 1.71 -10.66 11.28
CA GLY A 37 2.05 -9.80 12.40
C GLY A 37 2.96 -10.49 13.40
N ALA A 38 2.68 -11.74 13.74
CA ALA A 38 3.53 -12.56 14.62
C ALA A 38 4.93 -12.79 14.01
N ALA A 39 4.99 -13.13 12.72
CA ALA A 39 6.25 -13.31 12.01
C ALA A 39 7.09 -12.03 11.99
N LEU A 40 6.47 -10.87 11.74
CA LEU A 40 7.14 -9.57 11.81
C LEU A 40 7.59 -9.24 13.23
N GLY A 41 6.80 -9.63 14.25
CA GLY A 41 7.17 -9.45 15.66
C GLY A 41 8.47 -10.14 16.05
N LEU A 42 8.79 -11.26 15.42
CA LEU A 42 10.05 -11.99 15.67
C LEU A 42 11.31 -11.22 15.22
N TYR A 43 11.16 -10.23 14.34
CA TYR A 43 12.26 -9.34 13.94
C TYR A 43 12.54 -8.24 14.96
N PHE A 44 11.68 -8.04 15.97
CA PHE A 44 11.88 -7.08 17.04
C PHE A 44 12.84 -7.64 18.11
N THR A 45 14.11 -7.68 17.75
CA THR A 45 15.18 -7.98 18.70
C THR A 45 15.38 -6.80 19.69
N PRO A 46 16.02 -7.01 20.86
CA PRO A 46 16.37 -5.91 21.76
C PRO A 46 17.15 -4.77 21.10
N GLU A 47 18.00 -5.10 20.13
CA GLU A 47 18.78 -4.13 19.36
C GLU A 47 17.88 -3.27 18.47
N VAL A 48 16.92 -3.89 17.77
CA VAL A 48 15.95 -3.18 16.91
C VAL A 48 15.05 -2.30 17.76
N SER A 49 14.59 -2.78 18.92
CA SER A 49 13.75 -1.97 19.81
C SER A 49 14.50 -0.78 20.42
N ALA A 50 15.77 -0.93 20.73
CA ALA A 50 16.63 0.19 21.17
C ALA A 50 16.82 1.21 20.04
N LEU A 51 17.05 0.75 18.81
CA LEU A 51 17.17 1.62 17.64
C LEU A 51 15.87 2.40 17.38
N VAL A 52 14.72 1.71 17.40
CA VAL A 52 13.39 2.35 17.27
C VAL A 52 13.18 3.37 18.39
N GLY A 53 13.57 3.02 19.64
CA GLY A 53 13.50 3.94 20.77
C GLY A 53 14.39 5.17 20.63
N SER A 54 15.55 5.08 19.99
CA SER A 54 16.41 6.24 19.72
C SER A 54 15.90 7.12 18.58
N LEU A 55 15.17 6.54 17.63
CA LEU A 55 14.66 7.21 16.43
C LEU A 55 13.16 7.57 16.52
N TRP A 56 12.55 7.51 17.71
CA TRP A 56 11.12 7.76 17.89
C TRP A 56 10.66 9.10 17.28
N TRP A 57 11.48 10.14 17.39
CA TRP A 57 11.19 11.45 16.82
C TRP A 57 11.11 11.41 15.28
N ALA A 58 11.99 10.65 14.62
CA ALA A 58 11.98 10.48 13.17
C ALA A 58 10.71 9.74 12.72
N ILE A 59 10.25 8.76 13.51
CA ILE A 59 9.00 8.03 13.24
C ILE A 59 7.81 8.99 13.35
N VAL A 60 7.74 9.81 14.41
CA VAL A 60 6.68 10.81 14.59
C VAL A 60 6.66 11.83 13.46
N VAL A 61 7.83 12.35 13.09
CA VAL A 61 7.96 13.29 11.96
C VAL A 61 7.55 12.61 10.65
N GLY A 62 7.97 11.36 10.42
CA GLY A 62 7.60 10.59 9.23
C GLY A 62 6.09 10.36 9.10
N ILE A 63 5.45 9.99 10.22
CA ILE A 63 3.99 9.83 10.27
C ILE A 63 3.30 11.17 10.00
N GLY A 64 3.71 12.23 10.67
CA GLY A 64 3.16 13.57 10.48
C GLY A 64 3.30 14.04 9.03
N TRP A 65 4.45 13.81 8.43
CA TRP A 65 4.71 14.13 7.03
C TRP A 65 3.82 13.32 6.08
N ALA A 66 3.67 12.02 6.32
CA ALA A 66 2.80 11.16 5.52
C ALA A 66 1.33 11.60 5.58
N LEU A 67 0.84 11.95 6.78
CA LEU A 67 -0.52 12.47 6.95
C LEU A 67 -0.71 13.81 6.24
N LEU A 68 0.26 14.71 6.34
CA LEU A 68 0.22 16.01 5.67
C LEU A 68 0.21 15.86 4.15
N LEU A 69 1.04 14.98 3.61
CA LEU A 69 1.05 14.68 2.18
C LEU A 69 -0.27 14.07 1.73
N GLY A 70 -0.82 13.10 2.47
CA GLY A 70 -2.10 12.47 2.17
C GLY A 70 -3.24 13.47 2.17
N TRP A 71 -3.30 14.33 3.20
CA TRP A 71 -4.29 15.40 3.29
C TRP A 71 -4.13 16.44 2.17
N GLY A 72 -2.91 16.91 1.95
CA GLY A 72 -2.60 17.90 0.91
C GLY A 72 -2.93 17.40 -0.49
N PHE A 73 -2.58 16.14 -0.79
CA PHE A 73 -2.89 15.50 -2.07
C PHE A 73 -4.40 15.28 -2.22
N GLY A 74 -5.09 14.85 -1.17
CA GLY A 74 -6.55 14.73 -1.17
C GLY A 74 -7.24 16.07 -1.42
N ALA A 75 -6.78 17.15 -0.77
CA ALA A 75 -7.30 18.50 -0.98
C ALA A 75 -7.03 19.00 -2.42
N TRP A 76 -5.87 18.71 -2.97
CA TRP A 76 -5.52 19.02 -4.35
C TRP A 76 -6.41 18.27 -5.34
N LEU A 77 -6.60 16.97 -5.15
CA LEU A 77 -7.52 16.14 -5.97
C LEU A 77 -8.94 16.69 -5.91
N TYR A 78 -9.42 17.05 -4.73
CA TYR A 78 -10.75 17.65 -4.57
C TYR A 78 -10.88 18.92 -5.41
N ARG A 79 -9.92 19.86 -5.30
CA ARG A 79 -9.95 21.11 -6.06
C ARG A 79 -9.90 20.89 -7.57
N LEU A 80 -9.16 19.88 -8.03
CA LEU A 80 -9.01 19.59 -9.44
C LEU A 80 -10.27 18.96 -10.05
N HIS A 81 -10.97 18.11 -9.29
CA HIS A 81 -12.10 17.32 -9.77
C HIS A 81 -13.46 17.93 -9.44
N ALA A 82 -13.57 18.73 -8.37
CA ALA A 82 -14.83 19.36 -7.97
C ALA A 82 -15.56 20.10 -9.11
N PRO A 83 -14.87 20.87 -9.97
CA PRO A 83 -15.54 21.57 -11.08
C PRO A 83 -16.03 20.63 -12.19
N ARG A 84 -15.48 19.41 -12.27
CA ARG A 84 -15.77 18.45 -13.37
C ARG A 84 -16.82 17.40 -13.00
N MET A 85 -17.03 17.16 -11.71
CA MET A 85 -17.96 16.15 -11.23
C MET A 85 -19.30 16.77 -10.83
N HIS A 86 -20.05 17.26 -11.84
CA HIS A 86 -21.39 17.77 -11.64
C HIS A 86 -22.34 16.63 -11.22
N GLY A 87 -23.16 16.86 -10.17
CA GLY A 87 -24.11 15.88 -9.69
C GLY A 87 -23.64 14.95 -8.57
N VAL A 88 -22.36 15.01 -8.18
CA VAL A 88 -21.85 14.28 -7.02
C VAL A 88 -21.93 15.18 -5.79
N PRO A 89 -22.52 14.74 -4.68
CA PRO A 89 -22.57 15.51 -3.44
C PRO A 89 -21.17 15.91 -2.95
N ALA A 90 -20.98 17.15 -2.53
CA ALA A 90 -19.70 17.64 -2.05
C ALA A 90 -19.08 16.81 -0.92
N PRO A 91 -19.83 16.30 0.06
CA PRO A 91 -19.27 15.41 1.07
C PRO A 91 -18.70 14.12 0.50
N MET A 92 -19.44 13.46 -0.42
CA MET A 92 -18.98 12.25 -1.11
C MET A 92 -17.69 12.50 -1.90
N LEU A 93 -17.61 13.63 -2.62
CA LEU A 93 -16.42 13.97 -3.39
C LEU A 93 -15.20 14.25 -2.50
N ARG A 94 -15.42 14.92 -1.35
CA ARG A 94 -14.35 15.16 -0.37
C ARG A 94 -13.83 13.86 0.21
N ALA A 95 -14.73 12.98 0.66
CA ALA A 95 -14.35 11.66 1.19
C ALA A 95 -13.61 10.85 0.12
N THR A 96 -14.12 10.79 -1.12
CA THR A 96 -13.46 10.11 -2.23
C THR A 96 -12.05 10.65 -2.48
N SER A 97 -11.90 11.96 -2.55
CA SER A 97 -10.59 12.61 -2.80
C SER A 97 -9.61 12.37 -1.65
N TYR A 98 -10.09 12.38 -0.41
CA TYR A 98 -9.28 12.11 0.77
C TYR A 98 -8.77 10.67 0.77
N PHE A 99 -9.65 9.69 0.63
CA PHE A 99 -9.26 8.27 0.64
C PHE A 99 -8.43 7.87 -0.58
N ALA A 100 -8.67 8.49 -1.74
CA ALA A 100 -7.85 8.29 -2.93
C ALA A 100 -6.41 8.83 -2.75
N GLY A 101 -6.25 9.93 -2.01
CA GLY A 101 -4.96 10.56 -1.72
C GLY A 101 -4.26 9.98 -0.50
N ALA A 102 -4.98 9.36 0.43
CA ALA A 102 -4.45 8.87 1.69
C ALA A 102 -3.35 7.82 1.49
N ILE A 103 -2.33 7.87 2.34
CA ILE A 103 -1.27 6.88 2.39
C ILE A 103 -1.71 5.77 3.34
N GLY A 104 -2.06 4.62 2.79
CA GLY A 104 -2.52 3.46 3.56
C GLY A 104 -2.65 2.22 2.68
N ALA A 105 -3.01 1.09 3.30
CA ALA A 105 -3.30 -0.13 2.56
C ALA A 105 -4.53 0.07 1.67
N ALA A 106 -4.42 -0.29 0.39
CA ALA A 106 -5.50 -0.09 -0.59
C ALA A 106 -6.83 -0.72 -0.14
N SER A 107 -6.77 -1.93 0.43
CA SER A 107 -7.94 -2.64 0.96
C SER A 107 -8.62 -1.91 2.11
N GLU A 108 -7.84 -1.38 3.05
CA GLU A 108 -8.37 -0.67 4.22
C GLU A 108 -8.95 0.68 3.82
N MET A 109 -8.28 1.41 2.93
CA MET A 109 -8.79 2.69 2.41
C MET A 109 -10.08 2.52 1.61
N THR A 110 -10.20 1.44 0.82
CA THR A 110 -11.42 1.11 0.10
C THR A 110 -12.56 0.79 1.07
N LEU A 111 -12.30 -0.03 2.09
CA LEU A 111 -13.30 -0.39 3.10
C LEU A 111 -13.77 0.84 3.91
N LEU A 112 -12.86 1.72 4.30
CA LEU A 112 -13.20 2.96 5.00
C LEU A 112 -13.98 3.91 4.09
N SER A 113 -13.63 3.98 2.80
CA SER A 113 -14.33 4.81 1.83
C SER A 113 -15.78 4.36 1.62
N GLU A 114 -16.04 3.06 1.70
CA GLU A 114 -17.40 2.51 1.66
C GLU A 114 -18.25 2.96 2.87
N ARG A 115 -17.66 2.92 4.07
CA ARG A 115 -18.33 3.37 5.30
C ARG A 115 -18.68 4.85 5.28
N GLU A 116 -17.87 5.66 4.64
CA GLU A 116 -18.08 7.11 4.49
C GLU A 116 -18.87 7.49 3.25
N ASN A 117 -19.51 6.52 2.58
CA ASN A 117 -20.29 6.72 1.35
C ASN A 117 -19.49 7.41 0.24
N ALA A 118 -18.19 7.15 0.16
CA ALA A 118 -17.34 7.63 -0.91
C ALA A 118 -17.41 6.69 -2.13
N ARG A 119 -16.90 7.15 -3.27
CA ARG A 119 -16.77 6.34 -4.49
C ARG A 119 -15.61 5.34 -4.35
N THR A 120 -15.93 4.14 -3.86
CA THR A 120 -14.96 3.04 -3.63
C THR A 120 -14.25 2.61 -4.90
N ASP A 121 -14.94 2.65 -6.04
CA ASP A 121 -14.39 2.36 -7.36
C ASP A 121 -13.22 3.32 -7.71
N LEU A 122 -13.40 4.61 -7.49
CA LEU A 122 -12.36 5.61 -7.74
C LEU A 122 -11.21 5.50 -6.73
N VAL A 123 -11.50 5.21 -5.46
CA VAL A 123 -10.48 4.99 -4.44
C VAL A 123 -9.64 3.76 -4.78
N ALA A 124 -10.27 2.63 -5.09
CA ALA A 124 -9.56 1.42 -5.48
C ALA A 124 -8.72 1.62 -6.76
N ALA A 125 -9.29 2.29 -7.78
CA ALA A 125 -8.57 2.60 -9.02
C ALA A 125 -7.34 3.48 -8.78
N SER A 126 -7.45 4.52 -7.93
CA SER A 126 -6.32 5.40 -7.62
C SER A 126 -5.18 4.67 -6.90
N HIS A 127 -5.51 3.80 -5.95
CA HIS A 127 -4.51 2.98 -5.25
C HIS A 127 -3.85 1.96 -6.19
N SER A 128 -4.63 1.32 -7.07
CA SER A 128 -4.11 0.39 -8.07
C SER A 128 -3.17 1.07 -9.06
N LEU A 129 -3.56 2.25 -9.54
CA LEU A 129 -2.72 3.05 -10.44
C LEU A 129 -1.42 3.48 -9.77
N ARG A 130 -1.49 3.92 -8.51
CA ARG A 130 -0.29 4.28 -7.73
C ARG A 130 0.65 3.09 -7.58
N LEU A 131 0.15 1.93 -7.22
CA LEU A 131 0.95 0.70 -7.11
C LEU A 131 1.59 0.34 -8.46
N LEU A 132 0.85 0.43 -9.55
CA LEU A 132 1.36 0.17 -10.89
C LEU A 132 2.52 1.13 -11.24
N ILE A 133 2.29 2.43 -11.05
CA ILE A 133 3.32 3.45 -11.33
C ILE A 133 4.58 3.19 -10.50
N VAL A 134 4.43 2.97 -9.19
CA VAL A 134 5.57 2.72 -8.28
C VAL A 134 6.30 1.45 -8.68
N THR A 135 5.58 0.35 -8.95
CA THR A 135 6.17 -0.95 -9.31
C THR A 135 6.93 -0.88 -10.64
N VAL A 136 6.47 -0.06 -11.57
CA VAL A 136 7.18 0.14 -12.84
C VAL A 136 8.34 1.13 -12.65
N THR A 137 8.10 2.27 -11.99
CA THR A 137 9.08 3.36 -11.92
C THR A 137 10.31 2.99 -11.09
N ILE A 138 10.15 2.29 -9.95
CA ILE A 138 11.28 1.99 -9.05
C ILE A 138 12.35 1.13 -9.73
N PRO A 139 12.04 0.00 -10.39
CA PRO A 139 13.05 -0.81 -11.06
C PRO A 139 13.78 -0.03 -12.16
N PHE A 140 13.06 0.76 -12.95
CA PHE A 140 13.67 1.58 -13.99
C PHE A 140 14.55 2.70 -13.41
N ALA A 141 14.10 3.37 -12.36
CA ALA A 141 14.87 4.40 -11.68
C ALA A 141 16.17 3.83 -11.08
N LEU A 142 16.10 2.65 -10.45
CA LEU A 142 17.27 1.96 -9.92
C LEU A 142 18.23 1.53 -11.01
N GLN A 143 17.72 1.01 -12.13
CA GLN A 143 18.55 0.66 -13.29
C GLN A 143 19.26 1.87 -13.87
N TRP A 144 18.56 2.99 -14.00
CA TRP A 144 19.15 4.22 -14.55
C TRP A 144 20.14 4.89 -13.60
N SER A 145 19.88 4.83 -12.30
CA SER A 145 20.77 5.43 -11.29
C SER A 145 22.11 4.68 -11.14
N GLY A 146 22.27 3.51 -11.77
CA GLY A 146 23.48 2.69 -11.63
C GLY A 146 23.69 2.12 -10.23
N LEU A 147 22.73 2.30 -9.34
CA LEU A 147 22.69 1.69 -8.02
C LEU A 147 22.36 0.20 -8.18
N HIS A 148 23.32 -0.55 -8.68
CA HIS A 148 23.30 -2.00 -8.53
C HIS A 148 23.34 -2.26 -7.04
N GLY A 149 22.43 -3.12 -6.55
CA GLY A 149 22.30 -3.40 -5.12
C GLY A 149 23.70 -3.57 -4.53
N LEU A 150 24.02 -2.76 -3.53
CA LEU A 150 25.25 -2.91 -2.79
C LEU A 150 25.33 -4.39 -2.40
N ASP A 151 26.36 -5.07 -2.84
CA ASP A 151 26.70 -6.41 -2.39
C ASP A 151 26.97 -6.36 -0.88
N ILE A 152 25.90 -6.32 -0.09
CA ILE A 152 25.91 -6.42 1.37
C ILE A 152 26.03 -7.92 1.73
N LEU A 153 26.82 -8.66 0.98
CA LEU A 153 27.31 -9.96 1.44
C LEU A 153 28.61 -9.68 2.16
N PRO A 154 28.68 -9.97 3.48
CA PRO A 154 29.93 -9.87 4.19
C PRO A 154 30.97 -10.74 3.47
N PRO A 155 32.22 -10.29 3.38
CA PRO A 155 33.26 -10.95 2.60
C PRO A 155 33.56 -12.40 3.02
N THR A 156 33.03 -12.82 4.15
CA THR A 156 33.16 -14.19 4.70
C THR A 156 32.31 -15.24 3.98
N LEU A 157 31.35 -14.87 3.15
CA LEU A 157 30.49 -15.82 2.40
C LEU A 157 30.94 -16.01 0.94
N ARG A 158 32.03 -15.39 0.51
CA ARG A 158 32.58 -15.55 -0.85
C ARG A 158 33.48 -16.76 -1.04
N VAL A 159 33.68 -17.60 -0.06
CA VAL A 159 34.70 -18.66 -0.07
C VAL A 159 34.12 -20.07 -0.11
N VAL A 160 32.91 -20.28 -0.61
CA VAL A 160 32.43 -21.64 -0.87
C VAL A 160 31.69 -21.67 -2.19
N SER A 161 32.45 -21.77 -3.27
CA SER A 161 32.03 -22.32 -4.55
C SER A 161 33.18 -23.06 -5.22
#